data_d567740e78d2bd57b63636b9cb89b11c
#
_entry.id   d567740e78d2bd57b63636b9cb89b11c
#
_cell.length_a   1.000
_cell.length_b   1.000
_cell.length_c   1.000
_cell.angle_alpha   90.00
_cell.angle_beta   90.00
_cell.angle_gamma   90.00
#
_symmetry.space_group_name_H-M   'P 1'
#
loop_
_entity.id
_entity.type
_entity.pdbx_description
1 polymer ?
#
loop_
_entity_poly.entity_id
_entity_poly.type
_entity_poly.pdbx_seq_one_letter_code
_entity_poly.pdbx_strand_id
1 'polypeptide(L)'
;MSDLDNSNLQKTLASMLKEATAIESSDLYGKVIVQSSDRWRVILCAQGLQWIIQKKESSHAGPWRAEKYLTSRSALIKACGTLGLLSDPATEVVLFALPEHVSQLAKK
;
A
#
# COMPACT_ATOMS: atom_id res chain seq x y z
N MET A 1 -8.70 -35.19 19.03
CA MET A 1 -7.43 -34.54 19.37
C MET A 1 -6.88 -33.73 18.21
N SER A 2 -6.64 -34.37 17.08
CA SER A 2 -6.09 -33.67 15.92
C SER A 2 -7.00 -32.57 15.40
N ASP A 3 -8.32 -32.72 15.52
CA ASP A 3 -9.25 -31.71 15.04
C ASP A 3 -9.14 -30.40 15.81
N LEU A 4 -8.93 -30.49 17.12
CA LEU A 4 -8.71 -29.29 17.94
C LEU A 4 -7.40 -28.60 17.58
N ASP A 5 -6.35 -29.37 17.37
CA ASP A 5 -5.05 -28.83 17.00
C ASP A 5 -5.12 -28.13 15.63
N ASN A 6 -5.80 -28.75 14.67
CA ASN A 6 -5.96 -28.17 13.34
C ASN A 6 -6.77 -26.86 13.41
N SER A 7 -7.81 -26.83 14.22
CA SER A 7 -8.63 -25.63 14.37
C SER A 7 -7.81 -24.47 14.93
N ASN A 8 -6.98 -24.73 15.95
CA ASN A 8 -6.12 -23.72 16.53
C ASN A 8 -5.09 -23.23 15.54
N LEU A 9 -4.50 -24.13 14.77
CA LEU A 9 -3.52 -23.79 13.76
C LEU A 9 -4.12 -22.88 12.69
N GLN A 10 -5.32 -23.20 12.20
CA GLN A 10 -6.00 -22.38 11.22
C GLN A 10 -6.29 -20.98 11.72
N LYS A 11 -6.72 -20.86 12.97
CA LYS A 11 -6.97 -19.55 13.58
C LYS A 11 -5.71 -18.75 13.69
N THR A 12 -4.61 -19.40 14.06
CA THR A 12 -3.30 -18.73 14.17
C THR A 12 -2.85 -18.21 12.81
N LEU A 13 -2.96 -19.05 11.77
CA LEU A 13 -2.58 -18.65 10.41
C LEU A 13 -3.44 -17.49 9.91
N ALA A 14 -4.75 -17.54 10.16
CA ALA A 14 -5.66 -16.47 9.76
C ALA A 14 -5.31 -15.15 10.45
N SER A 15 -4.97 -15.21 11.73
CA SER A 15 -4.53 -14.02 12.49
C SER A 15 -3.25 -13.45 11.94
N MET A 16 -2.29 -14.31 11.61
CA MET A 16 -1.01 -13.87 11.06
C MET A 16 -1.17 -13.18 9.71
N LEU A 17 -2.02 -13.74 8.84
CA LEU A 17 -2.32 -13.13 7.54
C LEU A 17 -3.02 -11.80 7.71
N LYS A 18 -3.97 -11.72 8.64
CA LYS A 18 -4.68 -10.49 8.91
C LYS A 18 -3.74 -9.40 9.40
N GLU A 19 -2.82 -9.76 10.28
CA GLU A 19 -1.80 -8.81 10.75
C GLU A 19 -0.90 -8.35 9.60
N ALA A 20 -0.44 -9.27 8.77
CA ALA A 20 0.43 -8.93 7.63
C ALA A 20 -0.25 -7.97 6.68
N THR A 21 -1.56 -8.17 6.40
CA THR A 21 -2.29 -7.27 5.50
C THR A 21 -2.58 -5.91 6.12
N ALA A 22 -2.45 -5.78 7.44
CA ALA A 22 -2.65 -4.51 8.14
C ALA A 22 -1.34 -3.73 8.36
N ILE A 23 -0.18 -4.34 8.08
CA ILE A 23 1.12 -3.71 8.29
C ILE A 23 1.57 -3.02 7.02
N GLU A 24 1.71 -1.68 7.07
CA GLU A 24 2.07 -0.88 5.90
C GLU A 24 3.40 -1.25 5.29
N SER A 25 4.34 -1.77 6.05
CA SER A 25 5.66 -2.14 5.54
C SER A 25 5.70 -3.53 4.90
N SER A 26 4.62 -4.30 4.99
CA SER A 26 4.54 -5.67 4.48
C SER A 26 4.25 -5.72 2.99
N ASP A 27 4.82 -6.70 2.29
CA ASP A 27 4.46 -7.00 0.91
C ASP A 27 2.98 -7.38 0.78
N LEU A 28 2.37 -7.85 1.86
CA LEU A 28 0.98 -8.30 1.87
C LEU A 28 -0.01 -7.21 2.28
N TYR A 29 0.46 -5.98 2.46
CA TYR A 29 -0.42 -4.89 2.86
C TYR A 29 -1.62 -4.77 1.91
N GLY A 30 -2.82 -4.67 2.49
CA GLY A 30 -4.06 -4.78 1.73
C GLY A 30 -4.53 -3.52 1.01
N LYS A 31 -3.92 -2.36 1.29
CA LYS A 31 -4.40 -1.08 0.73
C LYS A 31 -3.40 -0.47 -0.26
N VAL A 32 -2.83 -1.29 -1.12
CA VAL A 32 -1.95 -0.82 -2.18
C VAL A 32 -2.81 -0.23 -3.29
N ILE A 33 -2.52 1.02 -3.65
CA ILE A 33 -3.22 1.72 -4.73
C ILE A 33 -2.65 1.28 -6.07
N VAL A 34 -1.32 1.34 -6.20
CA VAL A 34 -0.63 0.92 -7.41
C VAL A 34 0.83 0.63 -7.06
N GLN A 35 1.38 -0.38 -7.71
CA GLN A 35 2.81 -0.70 -7.60
C GLN A 35 3.45 -0.43 -8.94
N SER A 36 4.30 0.60 -9.00
CA SER A 36 4.89 1.04 -10.26
C SER A 36 6.10 0.20 -10.67
N SER A 37 6.73 -0.48 -9.71
CA SER A 37 7.87 -1.35 -9.96
C SER A 37 8.10 -2.25 -8.74
N ASP A 38 9.13 -3.09 -8.81
CA ASP A 38 9.47 -3.96 -7.67
C ASP A 38 9.87 -3.18 -6.43
N ARG A 39 10.26 -1.92 -6.58
CA ARG A 39 10.81 -1.11 -5.49
C ARG A 39 9.98 0.12 -5.13
N TRP A 40 8.92 0.40 -5.85
CA TRP A 40 8.10 1.61 -5.61
C TRP A 40 6.62 1.28 -5.68
N ARG A 41 5.87 1.81 -4.74
CA ARG A 41 4.41 1.69 -4.75
C ARG A 41 3.77 2.87 -4.03
N VAL A 42 2.48 3.06 -4.26
CA VAL A 42 1.66 4.04 -3.55
C VAL A 42 0.61 3.25 -2.78
N ILE A 43 0.46 3.57 -1.51
CA ILE A 43 -0.55 2.94 -0.65
C ILE A 43 -1.47 3.99 -0.05
N LEU A 44 -2.63 3.55 0.42
CA LEU A 44 -3.46 4.32 1.34
C LEU A 44 -3.02 3.90 2.75
N CYS A 45 -2.82 4.87 3.65
CA CYS A 45 -2.38 4.52 5.00
C CYS A 45 -3.46 3.72 5.74
N ALA A 46 -3.06 3.05 6.82
CA ALA A 46 -3.95 2.14 7.55
C ALA A 46 -5.22 2.84 8.03
N GLN A 47 -5.13 4.11 8.42
CA GLN A 47 -6.28 4.88 8.89
C GLN A 47 -7.06 5.57 7.76
N GLY A 48 -6.57 5.50 6.53
CA GLY A 48 -7.23 6.15 5.39
C GLY A 48 -7.09 7.66 5.36
N LEU A 49 -6.08 8.20 6.03
CA LEU A 49 -5.91 9.65 6.18
C LEU A 49 -4.95 10.27 5.17
N GLN A 50 -4.14 9.46 4.52
CA GLN A 50 -3.17 9.98 3.55
C GLN A 50 -2.71 8.88 2.61
N TRP A 51 -2.21 9.27 1.45
CA TRP A 51 -1.49 8.37 0.55
C TRP A 51 -0.02 8.42 0.92
N ILE A 52 0.65 7.28 0.79
CA ILE A 52 2.08 7.16 1.09
C ILE A 52 2.79 6.59 -0.13
N ILE A 53 3.83 7.28 -0.59
CA ILE A 53 4.74 6.73 -1.58
C ILE A 53 5.77 5.92 -0.81
N GLN A 54 5.90 4.64 -1.14
CA GLN A 54 6.82 3.74 -0.46
C GLN A 54 7.90 3.24 -1.40
N LYS A 55 9.06 3.00 -0.84
CA LYS A 55 10.21 2.46 -1.54
C LYS A 55 10.76 1.25 -0.79
N LYS A 56 11.25 0.26 -1.54
CA LYS A 56 11.99 -0.87 -1.00
C LYS A 56 13.48 -0.71 -1.31
N GLU A 57 14.32 -1.11 -0.36
CA GLU A 57 15.77 -1.08 -0.56
C GLU A 57 16.21 -2.03 -1.67
N SER A 58 15.52 -3.17 -1.79
CA SER A 58 15.84 -4.21 -2.75
C SER A 58 14.55 -4.82 -3.28
N SER A 59 14.57 -5.27 -4.53
CA SER A 59 13.40 -5.90 -5.13
C SER A 59 13.08 -7.26 -4.48
N HIS A 60 14.02 -7.86 -3.77
CA HIS A 60 13.87 -9.21 -3.25
C HIS A 60 13.64 -9.29 -1.75
N ALA A 61 13.99 -8.26 -1.00
CA ALA A 61 13.98 -8.36 0.46
C ALA A 61 13.82 -7.00 1.10
N GLY A 62 13.46 -7.03 2.36
CA GLY A 62 13.36 -5.83 3.18
C GLY A 62 11.94 -5.26 3.23
N PRO A 63 11.68 -4.42 4.21
CA PRO A 63 10.37 -3.78 4.35
C PRO A 63 10.22 -2.63 3.38
N TRP A 64 8.96 -2.28 3.10
CA TRP A 64 8.64 -1.05 2.42
C TRP A 64 8.80 0.12 3.39
N ARG A 65 9.36 1.22 2.93
CA ARG A 65 9.59 2.42 3.75
C ARG A 65 8.89 3.61 3.12
N ALA A 66 8.33 4.47 3.97
CA ALA A 66 7.65 5.68 3.50
C ALA A 66 8.68 6.70 3.02
N GLU A 67 8.44 7.22 1.81
CA GLU A 67 9.24 8.30 1.24
C GLU A 67 8.50 9.63 1.32
N LYS A 68 7.18 9.63 1.07
CA LYS A 68 6.36 10.83 1.06
C LYS A 68 4.96 10.53 1.58
N TYR A 69 4.37 11.51 2.25
CA TYR A 69 2.99 11.45 2.75
C TYR A 69 2.19 12.57 2.10
N LEU A 70 1.05 12.25 1.49
CA LEU A 70 0.27 13.21 0.70
C LEU A 70 -1.21 13.03 0.95
N THR A 71 -1.96 14.13 0.96
CA THR A 71 -3.40 14.09 1.19
C THR A 71 -4.21 14.51 -0.02
N SER A 72 -3.55 15.09 -1.04
CA SER A 72 -4.24 15.48 -2.27
C SER A 72 -3.67 14.74 -3.48
N ARG A 73 -4.54 14.52 -4.48
CA ARG A 73 -4.12 13.89 -5.73
C ARG A 73 -3.08 14.75 -6.45
N SER A 74 -3.27 16.06 -6.47
CA SER A 74 -2.33 16.97 -7.14
C SER A 74 -0.93 16.84 -6.56
N ALA A 75 -0.81 16.83 -5.24
CA ALA A 75 0.48 16.68 -4.58
C ALA A 75 1.08 15.30 -4.84
N LEU A 76 0.24 14.27 -4.82
CA LEU A 76 0.68 12.90 -5.08
C LEU A 76 1.24 12.75 -6.49
N ILE A 77 0.53 13.28 -7.49
CA ILE A 77 0.96 13.21 -8.89
C ILE A 77 2.27 13.98 -9.07
N LYS A 78 2.38 15.16 -8.47
CA LYS A 78 3.60 15.96 -8.54
C LYS A 78 4.79 15.20 -7.94
N ALA A 79 4.61 14.62 -6.77
CA ALA A 79 5.67 13.87 -6.11
C ALA A 79 6.07 12.63 -6.93
N CYS A 80 5.10 11.89 -7.46
CA CYS A 80 5.38 10.74 -8.30
C CYS A 80 6.12 11.15 -9.58
N GLY A 81 5.75 12.29 -10.17
CA GLY A 81 6.44 12.81 -11.34
C GLY A 81 7.90 13.12 -11.05
N THR A 82 8.17 13.76 -9.91
CA THR A 82 9.54 14.06 -9.48
C THR A 82 10.37 12.80 -9.30
N LEU A 83 9.75 11.73 -8.81
CA LEU A 83 10.44 10.46 -8.58
C LEU A 83 10.50 9.56 -9.82
N GLY A 84 9.94 10.00 -10.93
CA GLY A 84 9.97 9.22 -12.17
C GLY A 84 8.96 8.08 -12.24
N LEU A 85 7.99 8.05 -11.33
CA LEU A 85 7.03 6.94 -11.25
C LEU A 85 5.93 7.02 -12.30
N LEU A 86 5.73 8.18 -12.91
CA LEU A 86 4.70 8.35 -13.92
C LEU A 86 5.11 7.81 -15.29
N SER A 87 6.34 7.35 -15.44
CA SER A 87 6.76 6.71 -16.67
C SER A 87 6.07 5.35 -16.86
N ASP A 88 5.54 4.77 -15.78
CA ASP A 88 4.71 3.57 -15.87
C ASP A 88 3.28 3.98 -16.20
N PRO A 89 2.74 3.58 -17.39
CA PRO A 89 1.41 4.02 -17.80
C PRO A 89 0.29 3.60 -16.85
N ALA A 90 0.41 2.42 -16.25
CA ALA A 90 -0.61 1.94 -15.31
C ALA A 90 -0.66 2.83 -14.06
N THR A 91 0.51 3.26 -13.57
CA THR A 91 0.59 4.17 -12.44
C THR A 91 -0.11 5.48 -12.75
N GLU A 92 0.17 6.06 -13.90
CA GLU A 92 -0.44 7.31 -14.31
C GLU A 92 -1.96 7.21 -14.34
N VAL A 93 -2.48 6.17 -14.98
CA VAL A 93 -3.93 5.96 -15.10
C VAL A 93 -4.58 5.87 -13.72
N VAL A 94 -4.00 5.08 -12.82
CA VAL A 94 -4.57 4.88 -11.48
C VAL A 94 -4.56 6.18 -10.69
N LEU A 95 -3.45 6.91 -10.69
CA LEU A 95 -3.33 8.14 -9.90
C LEU A 95 -4.30 9.21 -10.38
N PHE A 96 -4.47 9.36 -11.71
CA PHE A 96 -5.39 10.34 -12.24
C PHE A 96 -6.86 9.99 -12.00
N ALA A 97 -7.17 8.74 -11.66
CA ALA A 97 -8.50 8.30 -11.32
C ALA A 97 -8.86 8.49 -9.84
N LEU A 98 -7.90 8.83 -9.00
CA LEU A 98 -8.15 9.05 -7.57
C LEU A 98 -8.97 10.32 -7.34
N PRO A 99 -9.70 10.41 -6.22
CA PRO A 99 -10.34 11.67 -5.85
C PRO A 99 -9.30 12.74 -5.51
N GLU A 100 -9.67 14.01 -5.57
CA GLU A 100 -8.72 15.11 -5.30
C GLU A 100 -8.18 15.06 -3.89
N HIS A 101 -9.00 14.68 -2.90
CA HIS A 101 -8.57 14.58 -1.52
C HIS A 101 -8.78 13.16 -0.98
N VAL A 102 -7.81 12.69 -0.23
CA VAL A 102 -7.87 11.35 0.35
C VAL A 102 -9.09 11.18 1.26
N SER A 103 -9.54 12.26 1.92
CA SER A 103 -10.70 12.21 2.78
C SER A 103 -11.98 11.80 2.06
N GLN A 104 -12.04 11.97 0.74
CA GLN A 104 -13.19 11.56 -0.06
C GLN A 104 -13.33 10.05 -0.15
N LEU A 105 -12.25 9.31 0.08
CA LEU A 105 -12.29 7.85 0.09
C LEU A 105 -12.98 7.29 1.33
N ALA A 106 -13.00 8.04 2.43
CA ALA A 106 -13.63 7.61 3.68
C ALA A 106 -15.14 7.78 3.65
N LYS A 107 -15.66 8.55 2.72
CA LYS A 107 -17.11 8.79 2.61
C LYS A 107 -17.80 7.64 1.89
N LYS A 108 -18.91 7.26 2.40
CA LYS A 108 -19.72 6.18 1.82
C LYS A 108 -20.90 6.74 1.08
#